data_1e947f6f7082ab823637b4b54df27ebe
#
_entry.id   1e947f6f7082ab823637b4b54df27ebe
#
_cell.length_a   1.000
_cell.length_b   1.000
_cell.length_c   1.000
_cell.angle_alpha   90.00
_cell.angle_beta   90.00
_cell.angle_gamma   90.00
#
_symmetry.space_group_name_H-M   'P 1'
#
loop_
_entity.id
_entity.type
_entity.pdbx_description
1 polymer ?
#
loop_
_entity_poly.entity_id
_entity_poly.type
_entity_poly.pdbx_seq_one_letter_code
_entity_poly.pdbx_strand_id
1 'polypeptide(L)'
;PLRIAMANDFFRPVNGTYGVMELQPGQVNWGSINPQPLPGAVRLWLWSVFAGGSDFICTYRYRQPLYGTEQYHYGIVGTDGVTVTPGGREYEQFMKEIRSLRKDYRPKEDKPETYLKRKTAILWNPENYWSIDRQKQNATWNTFAHVDKYYRTLKSYAAPVDFISEEKDFSQYPVMIVPAYQLADKELVARWKKYVEEGGNLVLTCRTAQKDRFGRLPEAPFGSMIDELTGNHMEFYDLLLPQDPG
;
A
#
# COMPACT_ATOMS: atom_id res chain seq x y z
N PRO A 1 -1.77 -3.38 -12.02
CA PRO A 1 -0.45 -3.63 -11.41
C PRO A 1 -0.18 -2.74 -10.19
N LEU A 2 -0.46 -1.43 -10.25
CA LEU A 2 -0.13 -0.49 -9.15
C LEU A 2 -0.83 -0.83 -7.82
N ARG A 3 -2.08 -1.30 -7.85
CA ARG A 3 -2.79 -1.77 -6.64
C ARG A 3 -2.17 -3.02 -6.05
N ILE A 4 -1.72 -3.95 -6.89
CA ILE A 4 -0.99 -5.15 -6.45
C ILE A 4 0.34 -4.73 -5.83
N ALA A 5 1.08 -3.81 -6.47
CA ALA A 5 2.32 -3.29 -5.93
C ALA A 5 2.12 -2.61 -4.56
N MET A 6 1.04 -1.84 -4.40
CA MET A 6 0.70 -1.21 -3.12
C MET A 6 0.40 -2.24 -2.03
N ALA A 7 -0.34 -3.30 -2.35
CA ALA A 7 -0.59 -4.39 -1.40
C ALA A 7 0.73 -5.10 -0.99
N ASN A 8 1.60 -5.38 -1.95
CA ASN A 8 2.92 -5.96 -1.68
C ASN A 8 3.74 -5.06 -0.73
N ASP A 9 3.81 -3.76 -1.02
CA ASP A 9 4.57 -2.77 -0.25
C ASP A 9 3.95 -2.52 1.13
N PHE A 10 2.65 -2.84 1.30
CA PHE A 10 1.93 -2.75 2.58
C PHE A 10 2.19 -3.98 3.46
N PHE A 11 2.09 -5.19 2.90
CA PHE A 11 2.18 -6.42 3.70
C PHE A 11 3.62 -6.90 3.94
N ARG A 12 4.54 -6.66 3.00
CA ARG A 12 5.94 -7.07 3.14
C ARG A 12 6.61 -6.56 4.44
N PRO A 13 6.47 -5.28 4.84
CA PRO A 13 7.16 -4.77 6.02
C PRO A 13 6.60 -5.28 7.35
N VAL A 14 5.40 -5.84 7.36
CA VAL A 14 4.77 -6.33 8.61
C VAL A 14 5.65 -7.35 9.29
N ASN A 15 6.10 -8.36 8.56
CA ASN A 15 6.92 -9.45 9.10
C ASN A 15 8.12 -9.84 8.21
N GLY A 16 8.47 -9.01 7.23
CA GLY A 16 9.58 -9.26 6.30
C GLY A 16 9.27 -10.24 5.18
N THR A 17 8.18 -10.98 5.29
CA THR A 17 7.72 -11.99 4.33
C THR A 17 6.19 -11.95 4.23
N TYR A 18 5.64 -12.33 3.11
CA TYR A 18 4.19 -12.44 2.90
C TYR A 18 3.86 -13.39 1.76
N GLY A 19 2.60 -13.83 1.71
CA GLY A 19 2.05 -14.61 0.60
C GLY A 19 0.71 -14.07 0.15
N VAL A 20 0.35 -14.36 -1.09
CA VAL A 20 -0.98 -14.04 -1.62
C VAL A 20 -1.83 -15.30 -1.52
N MET A 21 -2.87 -15.24 -0.69
CA MET A 21 -3.78 -16.36 -0.44
C MET A 21 -4.79 -16.55 -1.55
N GLU A 22 -5.08 -15.51 -2.32
CA GLU A 22 -6.09 -15.56 -3.37
C GLU A 22 -5.72 -14.62 -4.52
N LEU A 23 -5.44 -15.21 -5.68
CA LEU A 23 -5.29 -14.48 -6.94
C LEU A 23 -6.18 -15.14 -8.00
N GLN A 24 -7.00 -14.33 -8.68
CA GLN A 24 -7.97 -14.82 -9.63
C GLN A 24 -7.29 -15.31 -10.91
N PRO A 25 -7.70 -16.47 -11.45
CA PRO A 25 -7.19 -16.97 -12.74
C PRO A 25 -7.96 -16.41 -13.94
N GLY A 26 -8.97 -15.56 -13.72
CA GLY A 26 -9.81 -15.06 -14.80
C GLY A 26 -10.95 -14.17 -14.32
N GLN A 27 -12.07 -14.26 -14.98
CA GLN A 27 -13.28 -13.53 -14.65
C GLN A 27 -13.77 -13.88 -13.24
N VAL A 28 -14.20 -12.87 -12.50
CA VAL A 28 -14.88 -13.00 -11.21
C VAL A 28 -16.39 -12.78 -11.39
N ASN A 29 -17.18 -12.93 -10.32
CA ASN A 29 -18.63 -12.76 -10.36
C ASN A 29 -19.22 -11.87 -9.28
N TRP A 30 -18.36 -11.27 -8.45
CA TRP A 30 -18.74 -10.47 -7.27
C TRP A 30 -18.61 -8.97 -7.47
N GLY A 31 -18.06 -8.51 -8.58
CA GLY A 31 -18.01 -7.09 -8.92
C GLY A 31 -19.33 -6.60 -9.53
N SER A 32 -19.54 -5.29 -9.55
CA SER A 32 -20.66 -4.67 -10.25
C SER A 32 -20.61 -4.89 -11.76
N ILE A 33 -19.41 -5.00 -12.32
CA ILE A 33 -19.12 -5.37 -13.71
C ILE A 33 -17.94 -6.34 -13.67
N ASN A 34 -18.08 -7.49 -14.32
CA ASN A 34 -17.13 -8.59 -14.27
C ASN A 34 -16.60 -8.96 -15.67
N PRO A 35 -15.74 -8.12 -16.27
CA PRO A 35 -15.19 -8.43 -17.58
C PRO A 35 -14.19 -9.57 -17.51
N GLN A 36 -14.01 -10.28 -18.61
CA GLN A 36 -12.89 -11.19 -18.77
C GLN A 36 -11.59 -10.37 -18.81
N PRO A 37 -10.55 -10.75 -18.04
CA PRO A 37 -9.24 -10.13 -18.16
C PRO A 37 -8.70 -10.19 -19.60
N LEU A 38 -8.07 -9.10 -20.03
CA LEU A 38 -7.37 -9.09 -21.32
C LEU A 38 -6.25 -10.12 -21.35
N PRO A 39 -5.91 -10.68 -22.52
CA PRO A 39 -4.79 -11.59 -22.67
C PRO A 39 -3.49 -10.98 -22.09
N GLY A 40 -2.78 -11.74 -21.28
CA GLY A 40 -1.58 -11.31 -20.56
C GLY A 40 -1.82 -10.64 -19.21
N ALA A 41 -3.07 -10.29 -18.86
CA ALA A 41 -3.36 -9.60 -17.61
C ALA A 41 -3.11 -10.49 -16.39
N VAL A 42 -3.53 -11.73 -16.42
CA VAL A 42 -3.34 -12.70 -15.32
C VAL A 42 -1.83 -12.96 -15.11
N ARG A 43 -1.09 -13.16 -16.19
CA ARG A 43 0.36 -13.31 -16.14
C ARG A 43 1.05 -12.06 -15.58
N LEU A 44 0.61 -10.86 -15.95
CA LEU A 44 1.12 -9.61 -15.40
C LEU A 44 0.86 -9.49 -13.89
N TRP A 45 -0.30 -9.91 -13.39
CA TRP A 45 -0.61 -9.94 -11.96
C TRP A 45 0.32 -10.89 -11.20
N LEU A 46 0.53 -12.09 -11.72
CA LEU A 46 1.46 -13.07 -11.16
C LEU A 46 2.88 -12.51 -11.06
N TRP A 47 3.38 -11.92 -12.12
CA TRP A 47 4.69 -11.26 -12.13
C TRP A 47 4.76 -10.08 -11.16
N SER A 48 3.68 -9.30 -11.03
CA SER A 48 3.63 -8.17 -10.09
C SER A 48 3.70 -8.63 -8.63
N VAL A 49 3.04 -9.74 -8.30
CA VAL A 49 3.09 -10.35 -6.96
C VAL A 49 4.48 -10.92 -6.68
N PHE A 50 5.03 -11.68 -7.63
CA PHE A 50 6.37 -12.26 -7.50
C PHE A 50 7.45 -11.18 -7.35
N ALA A 51 7.42 -10.15 -8.20
CA ALA A 51 8.37 -9.03 -8.14
C ALA A 51 8.27 -8.22 -6.83
N GLY A 52 7.11 -8.23 -6.18
CA GLY A 52 6.90 -7.66 -4.85
C GLY A 52 7.55 -8.44 -3.71
N GLY A 53 8.05 -9.66 -3.98
CA GLY A 53 8.72 -10.51 -3.00
C GLY A 53 7.80 -11.46 -2.25
N SER A 54 6.65 -11.83 -2.83
CA SER A 54 5.76 -12.84 -2.24
C SER A 54 6.43 -14.21 -2.22
N ASP A 55 6.34 -14.91 -1.08
CA ASP A 55 6.88 -16.26 -0.94
C ASP A 55 6.03 -17.33 -1.64
N PHE A 56 4.72 -17.09 -1.73
CA PHE A 56 3.79 -17.97 -2.43
C PHE A 56 2.59 -17.24 -2.99
N ILE A 57 1.96 -17.84 -3.99
CA ILE A 57 0.73 -17.35 -4.60
C ILE A 57 -0.25 -18.51 -4.68
N CYS A 58 -1.34 -18.42 -3.94
CA CYS A 58 -2.48 -19.34 -4.07
C CYS A 58 -3.49 -18.78 -5.05
N THR A 59 -4.19 -19.67 -5.73
CA THR A 59 -5.18 -19.34 -6.74
C THR A 59 -6.58 -19.70 -6.27
N TYR A 60 -7.49 -18.79 -6.34
CA TYR A 60 -8.89 -19.06 -6.20
C TYR A 60 -9.55 -18.94 -7.58
N ARG A 61 -9.86 -20.04 -8.22
CA ARG A 61 -9.90 -21.43 -7.75
C ARG A 61 -9.34 -22.36 -8.84
N TYR A 62 -9.18 -23.66 -8.52
CA TYR A 62 -8.70 -24.64 -9.50
C TYR A 62 -9.74 -24.92 -10.59
N ARG A 63 -10.96 -25.30 -10.21
CA ARG A 63 -12.04 -25.64 -11.15
C ARG A 63 -13.21 -24.65 -11.05
N GLN A 64 -13.72 -24.19 -12.18
CA GLN A 64 -14.94 -23.38 -12.21
C GLN A 64 -16.12 -24.20 -11.67
N PRO A 65 -16.92 -23.66 -10.72
CA PRO A 65 -17.99 -24.41 -10.07
C PRO A 65 -19.19 -24.62 -11.01
N LEU A 66 -19.88 -25.75 -10.80
CA LEU A 66 -21.06 -26.13 -11.58
C LEU A 66 -22.34 -25.48 -11.05
N TYR A 67 -22.37 -25.11 -9.79
CA TYR A 67 -23.54 -24.58 -9.10
C TYR A 67 -23.12 -23.62 -7.98
N GLY A 68 -24.08 -22.94 -7.37
CA GLY A 68 -23.87 -21.97 -6.31
C GLY A 68 -23.69 -20.55 -6.85
N THR A 69 -23.39 -19.62 -5.96
CA THR A 69 -23.32 -18.20 -6.29
C THR A 69 -22.09 -17.80 -7.12
N GLU A 70 -21.10 -18.69 -7.20
CA GLU A 70 -19.82 -18.42 -7.88
C GLU A 70 -19.67 -19.16 -9.23
N GLN A 71 -20.76 -19.58 -9.86
CA GLN A 71 -20.73 -20.31 -11.13
C GLN A 71 -19.96 -19.60 -12.24
N TYR A 72 -19.94 -18.25 -12.22
CA TYR A 72 -19.23 -17.45 -13.22
C TYR A 72 -17.80 -17.05 -12.78
N HIS A 73 -17.36 -17.53 -11.61
CA HIS A 73 -15.97 -17.34 -11.19
C HIS A 73 -15.07 -18.38 -11.87
N TYR A 74 -14.18 -17.94 -12.73
CA TYR A 74 -13.30 -18.83 -13.47
C TYR A 74 -12.32 -19.57 -12.57
N GLY A 75 -11.96 -20.78 -12.99
CA GLY A 75 -10.89 -21.58 -12.42
C GLY A 75 -9.65 -21.63 -13.35
N ILE A 76 -8.63 -22.31 -12.90
CA ILE A 76 -7.50 -22.74 -13.75
C ILE A 76 -8.03 -23.64 -14.87
N VAL A 77 -8.98 -24.52 -14.53
CA VAL A 77 -9.71 -25.35 -15.47
C VAL A 77 -11.20 -24.99 -15.47
N GLY A 78 -11.87 -25.26 -16.58
CA GLY A 78 -13.28 -25.00 -16.77
C GLY A 78 -14.21 -25.93 -15.98
N THR A 79 -15.49 -25.85 -16.27
CA THR A 79 -16.56 -26.63 -15.61
C THR A 79 -16.41 -28.14 -15.80
N ASP A 80 -15.77 -28.59 -16.88
CA ASP A 80 -15.44 -29.99 -17.12
C ASP A 80 -14.33 -30.54 -16.21
N GLY A 81 -13.59 -29.64 -15.53
CA GLY A 81 -12.51 -29.99 -14.63
C GLY A 81 -11.17 -30.34 -15.32
N VAL A 82 -11.10 -30.22 -16.63
CA VAL A 82 -9.97 -30.67 -17.46
C VAL A 82 -9.50 -29.58 -18.42
N THR A 83 -10.40 -28.91 -19.11
CA THR A 83 -10.03 -27.89 -20.10
C THR A 83 -9.39 -26.66 -19.43
N VAL A 84 -8.14 -26.41 -19.75
CA VAL A 84 -7.40 -25.27 -19.21
C VAL A 84 -7.99 -23.96 -19.76
N THR A 85 -8.35 -23.06 -18.86
CA THR A 85 -8.93 -21.75 -19.21
C THR A 85 -7.84 -20.79 -19.80
N PRO A 86 -8.24 -19.66 -20.41
CA PRO A 86 -7.27 -18.67 -20.87
C PRO A 86 -6.31 -18.24 -19.75
N GLY A 87 -6.83 -17.90 -18.56
CA GLY A 87 -6.00 -17.54 -17.40
C GLY A 87 -5.18 -18.72 -16.89
N GLY A 88 -5.71 -19.94 -16.92
CA GLY A 88 -4.96 -21.16 -16.59
C GLY A 88 -3.71 -21.32 -17.46
N ARG A 89 -3.83 -21.05 -18.78
CA ARG A 89 -2.66 -21.05 -19.68
C ARG A 89 -1.62 -19.99 -19.31
N GLU A 90 -2.06 -18.84 -18.83
CA GLU A 90 -1.15 -17.78 -18.34
C GLU A 90 -0.42 -18.20 -17.05
N TYR A 91 -1.08 -18.95 -16.16
CA TYR A 91 -0.44 -19.60 -15.02
C TYR A 91 0.62 -20.61 -15.44
N GLU A 92 0.31 -21.47 -16.40
CA GLU A 92 1.29 -22.42 -16.93
C GLU A 92 2.51 -21.71 -17.54
N GLN A 93 2.28 -20.64 -18.31
CA GLN A 93 3.33 -19.83 -18.88
C GLN A 93 4.21 -19.21 -17.79
N PHE A 94 3.60 -18.56 -16.80
CA PHE A 94 4.31 -17.98 -15.66
C PHE A 94 5.15 -19.02 -14.92
N MET A 95 4.62 -20.22 -14.68
CA MET A 95 5.35 -21.28 -14.00
C MET A 95 6.58 -21.77 -14.80
N LYS A 96 6.48 -21.81 -16.13
CA LYS A 96 7.65 -22.12 -16.99
C LYS A 96 8.70 -21.03 -16.88
N GLU A 97 8.29 -19.78 -16.92
CA GLU A 97 9.18 -18.61 -16.83
C GLU A 97 9.88 -18.52 -15.48
N ILE A 98 9.15 -18.72 -14.35
CA ILE A 98 9.73 -18.76 -13.00
C ILE A 98 10.76 -19.88 -12.86
N ARG A 99 10.45 -21.08 -13.36
CA ARG A 99 11.41 -22.20 -13.32
C ARG A 99 12.68 -21.91 -14.11
N SER A 100 12.57 -21.19 -15.24
CA SER A 100 13.73 -20.76 -16.01
C SER A 100 14.53 -19.69 -15.24
N LEU A 101 13.84 -18.67 -14.73
CA LEU A 101 14.46 -17.57 -14.00
C LEU A 101 15.23 -18.07 -12.78
N ARG A 102 14.66 -19.03 -12.03
CA ARG A 102 15.27 -19.58 -10.80
C ARG A 102 16.54 -20.38 -11.01
N LYS A 103 16.94 -20.67 -12.25
CA LYS A 103 18.26 -21.27 -12.52
C LYS A 103 19.38 -20.28 -12.23
N ASP A 104 19.12 -18.98 -12.50
CA ASP A 104 20.13 -17.92 -12.45
C ASP A 104 19.84 -16.89 -11.34
N TYR A 105 18.58 -16.75 -10.92
CA TYR A 105 18.15 -15.79 -9.91
C TYR A 105 17.99 -16.41 -8.53
N ARG A 106 18.67 -15.83 -7.55
CA ARG A 106 18.59 -16.23 -6.13
C ARG A 106 17.82 -15.15 -5.35
N PRO A 107 16.56 -15.41 -4.94
CA PRO A 107 15.84 -14.52 -4.06
C PRO A 107 16.52 -14.52 -2.69
N LYS A 108 16.73 -13.41 -2.05
CA LYS A 108 17.39 -13.18 -0.75
C LYS A 108 18.86 -12.75 -0.81
N GLU A 109 19.34 -12.36 -1.97
CA GLU A 109 20.58 -11.61 -2.02
C GLU A 109 20.38 -10.20 -1.41
N ASP A 110 21.46 -9.63 -0.89
CA ASP A 110 21.46 -8.29 -0.32
C ASP A 110 20.92 -7.27 -1.32
N LYS A 111 20.13 -6.33 -0.82
CA LYS A 111 19.61 -5.27 -1.68
C LYS A 111 20.74 -4.33 -2.11
N PRO A 112 20.77 -3.92 -3.40
CA PRO A 112 21.77 -2.96 -3.86
C PRO A 112 21.73 -1.66 -3.04
N GLU A 113 22.88 -1.02 -2.86
CA GLU A 113 22.99 0.26 -2.14
C GLU A 113 22.05 1.33 -2.74
N THR A 114 21.89 1.34 -4.06
CA THR A 114 20.95 2.23 -4.75
C THR A 114 19.49 2.00 -4.36
N TYR A 115 19.13 0.76 -4.01
CA TYR A 115 17.80 0.45 -3.47
C TYR A 115 17.64 1.00 -2.06
N LEU A 116 18.63 0.76 -1.20
CA LEU A 116 18.61 1.20 0.20
C LEU A 116 18.57 2.72 0.31
N LYS A 117 19.37 3.44 -0.50
CA LYS A 117 19.39 4.91 -0.54
C LYS A 117 18.08 5.56 -1.01
N ARG A 118 17.21 4.81 -1.67
CA ARG A 118 15.93 5.29 -2.20
C ARG A 118 14.72 4.74 -1.45
N LYS A 119 14.96 3.91 -0.44
CA LYS A 119 13.92 3.29 0.35
C LYS A 119 13.11 4.36 1.08
N THR A 120 11.82 4.38 0.86
CA THR A 120 10.91 5.39 1.42
C THR A 120 9.85 4.72 2.27
N ALA A 121 9.61 5.26 3.46
CA ALA A 121 8.51 4.84 4.30
C ALA A 121 7.26 5.71 4.06
N ILE A 122 6.10 5.08 4.12
CA ILE A 122 4.81 5.75 4.34
C ILE A 122 4.31 5.30 5.71
N LEU A 123 4.19 6.23 6.64
CA LEU A 123 3.70 5.92 7.97
C LEU A 123 2.19 5.66 7.91
N TRP A 124 1.75 4.52 8.43
CA TRP A 124 0.37 4.09 8.39
C TRP A 124 -0.12 3.60 9.74
N ASN A 125 -1.30 4.08 10.14
CA ASN A 125 -2.02 3.59 11.31
C ASN A 125 -3.52 3.57 11.00
N PRO A 126 -4.20 2.41 11.15
CA PRO A 126 -5.64 2.29 10.91
C PRO A 126 -6.49 3.24 11.75
N GLU A 127 -6.09 3.52 12.98
CA GLU A 127 -6.82 4.40 13.89
C GLU A 127 -6.88 5.84 13.34
N ASN A 128 -5.80 6.32 12.73
CA ASN A 128 -5.80 7.59 12.02
C ASN A 128 -6.81 7.61 10.87
N TYR A 129 -6.84 6.53 10.09
CA TYR A 129 -7.80 6.38 9.01
C TYR A 129 -9.23 6.45 9.55
N TRP A 130 -9.55 5.69 10.59
CA TRP A 130 -10.88 5.66 11.19
C TRP A 130 -11.25 6.97 11.85
N SER A 131 -10.33 7.63 12.57
CA SER A 131 -10.55 8.93 13.19
C SER A 131 -10.94 9.99 12.16
N ILE A 132 -10.19 10.09 11.08
CA ILE A 132 -10.48 11.05 10.02
C ILE A 132 -11.77 10.71 9.29
N ASP A 133 -12.00 9.43 9.00
CA ASP A 133 -13.19 8.99 8.26
C ASP A 133 -14.49 9.25 9.03
N ARG A 134 -14.44 9.24 10.36
CA ARG A 134 -15.57 9.61 11.24
C ARG A 134 -15.84 11.12 11.29
N GLN A 135 -14.81 11.95 11.07
CA GLN A 135 -14.88 13.41 11.15
C GLN A 135 -14.15 14.05 9.97
N LYS A 136 -14.61 13.78 8.77
CA LYS A 136 -13.96 14.20 7.51
C LYS A 136 -13.83 15.71 7.36
N GLN A 137 -14.81 16.48 7.86
CA GLN A 137 -14.97 17.93 7.70
C GLN A 137 -15.31 18.37 6.25
N ASN A 138 -14.90 17.59 5.28
CA ASN A 138 -15.27 17.73 3.88
C ASN A 138 -15.82 16.38 3.40
N ALA A 139 -17.06 16.37 2.88
CA ALA A 139 -17.73 15.14 2.44
C ALA A 139 -16.95 14.40 1.33
N THR A 140 -16.17 15.12 0.54
CA THR A 140 -15.36 14.54 -0.55
C THR A 140 -13.99 14.03 -0.08
N TRP A 141 -13.60 14.25 1.19
CA TRP A 141 -12.33 13.76 1.70
C TRP A 141 -12.27 12.22 1.67
N ASN A 142 -11.19 11.72 1.14
CA ASN A 142 -10.87 10.30 1.13
C ASN A 142 -9.42 10.10 1.56
N THR A 143 -9.23 9.62 2.80
CA THR A 143 -7.89 9.43 3.39
C THR A 143 -7.05 8.46 2.58
N PHE A 144 -7.65 7.39 2.06
CA PHE A 144 -6.92 6.42 1.23
C PHE A 144 -6.47 7.05 -0.09
N ALA A 145 -7.32 7.84 -0.73
CA ALA A 145 -6.95 8.56 -1.96
C ALA A 145 -5.84 9.60 -1.71
N HIS A 146 -5.83 10.22 -0.52
CA HIS A 146 -4.74 11.11 -0.11
C HIS A 146 -3.40 10.36 -0.01
N VAL A 147 -3.37 9.22 0.67
CA VAL A 147 -2.19 8.36 0.78
C VAL A 147 -1.74 7.85 -0.60
N ASP A 148 -2.68 7.41 -1.44
CA ASP A 148 -2.43 6.88 -2.79
C ASP A 148 -1.73 7.91 -3.70
N LYS A 149 -1.97 9.22 -3.53
CA LYS A 149 -1.26 10.26 -4.27
C LYS A 149 0.25 10.21 -4.01
N TYR A 150 0.66 10.14 -2.76
CA TYR A 150 2.08 10.03 -2.40
C TYR A 150 2.68 8.72 -2.88
N TYR A 151 1.96 7.61 -2.67
CA TYR A 151 2.41 6.31 -3.16
C TYR A 151 2.65 6.30 -4.67
N ARG A 152 1.70 6.79 -5.47
CA ARG A 152 1.83 6.89 -6.93
C ARG A 152 3.02 7.75 -7.34
N THR A 153 3.20 8.88 -6.69
CA THR A 153 4.33 9.77 -6.95
C THR A 153 5.66 9.06 -6.69
N LEU A 154 5.82 8.40 -5.56
CA LEU A 154 7.01 7.63 -5.24
C LEU A 154 7.26 6.51 -6.26
N LYS A 155 6.24 5.76 -6.64
CA LYS A 155 6.37 4.69 -7.64
C LYS A 155 6.69 5.21 -9.04
N SER A 156 6.29 6.43 -9.40
CA SER A 156 6.66 7.04 -10.68
C SER A 156 8.17 7.32 -10.79
N TYR A 157 8.83 7.53 -9.65
CA TYR A 157 10.30 7.63 -9.55
C TYR A 157 10.98 6.29 -9.26
N ALA A 158 10.26 5.18 -9.38
CA ALA A 158 10.74 3.83 -9.06
C ALA A 158 11.33 3.71 -7.65
N ALA A 159 10.78 4.45 -6.67
CA ALA A 159 11.21 4.33 -5.29
C ALA A 159 10.73 3.00 -4.68
N PRO A 160 11.59 2.29 -3.93
CA PRO A 160 11.15 1.24 -3.05
C PRO A 160 10.33 1.85 -1.90
N VAL A 161 9.12 1.34 -1.68
CA VAL A 161 8.20 1.88 -0.67
C VAL A 161 7.83 0.78 0.31
N ASP A 162 7.81 1.13 1.58
CA ASP A 162 7.24 0.31 2.65
C ASP A 162 6.18 1.12 3.40
N PHE A 163 5.01 0.52 3.64
CA PHE A 163 4.07 1.03 4.62
C PHE A 163 4.46 0.51 5.99
N ILE A 164 4.73 1.41 6.93
CA ILE A 164 5.24 1.04 8.25
C ILE A 164 4.33 1.55 9.37
N SER A 165 4.32 0.81 10.48
CA SER A 165 3.75 1.28 11.74
C SER A 165 4.76 2.13 12.52
N GLU A 166 4.26 2.81 13.56
CA GLU A 166 5.11 3.59 14.46
C GLU A 166 6.16 2.76 15.21
N GLU A 167 5.93 1.46 15.38
CA GLU A 167 6.84 0.56 16.08
C GLU A 167 8.14 0.28 15.32
N LYS A 168 8.15 0.55 14.01
CA LYS A 168 9.33 0.32 13.18
C LYS A 168 10.42 1.36 13.47
N ASP A 169 11.65 0.94 13.26
CA ASP A 169 12.81 1.81 13.31
C ASP A 169 12.86 2.71 12.06
N PHE A 170 12.68 4.01 12.27
CA PHE A 170 12.65 5.00 11.19
C PHE A 170 14.01 5.23 10.54
N SER A 171 15.12 4.96 11.25
CA SER A 171 16.48 5.15 10.74
C SER A 171 16.82 4.32 9.49
N GLN A 172 16.04 3.26 9.24
CA GLN A 172 16.18 2.42 8.05
C GLN A 172 15.70 3.08 6.75
N TYR A 173 15.07 4.25 6.84
CA TYR A 173 14.44 4.93 5.72
C TYR A 173 15.02 6.33 5.53
N PRO A 174 15.73 6.60 4.43
CA PRO A 174 16.21 7.96 4.12
C PRO A 174 15.09 9.00 3.98
N VAL A 175 13.90 8.57 3.59
CA VAL A 175 12.70 9.42 3.43
C VAL A 175 11.51 8.76 4.10
N MET A 176 10.75 9.54 4.86
CA MET A 176 9.47 9.12 5.46
C MET A 176 8.39 10.13 5.17
N ILE A 177 7.26 9.66 4.64
CA ILE A 177 6.05 10.45 4.41
C ILE A 177 5.00 10.08 5.47
N VAL A 178 4.41 11.09 6.07
CA VAL A 178 3.42 10.99 7.15
C VAL A 178 2.10 11.61 6.67
N PRO A 179 1.30 10.87 5.90
CA PRO A 179 0.14 11.43 5.24
C PRO A 179 -1.07 11.49 6.18
N ALA A 180 -1.55 12.70 6.44
CA ALA A 180 -2.75 12.98 7.26
C ALA A 180 -2.76 12.21 8.60
N TYR A 181 -1.64 12.24 9.31
CA TYR A 181 -1.45 11.49 10.55
C TYR A 181 -1.99 12.27 11.76
N GLN A 182 -3.30 12.23 11.96
CA GLN A 182 -4.02 13.11 12.89
C GLN A 182 -3.75 12.81 14.36
N LEU A 183 -3.68 11.50 14.71
CA LEU A 183 -3.50 11.06 16.08
C LEU A 183 -2.01 10.95 16.40
N ALA A 184 -1.52 11.81 17.29
CA ALA A 184 -0.12 11.79 17.72
C ALA A 184 -0.01 12.13 19.21
N ASP A 185 1.13 11.85 19.79
CA ASP A 185 1.52 12.25 21.11
C ASP A 185 2.94 12.86 21.10
N LYS A 186 3.35 13.36 22.25
CA LYS A 186 4.68 13.96 22.39
C LYS A 186 5.80 12.97 22.14
N GLU A 187 5.59 11.69 22.43
CA GLU A 187 6.59 10.64 22.23
C GLU A 187 6.81 10.39 20.73
N LEU A 188 5.76 10.27 19.95
CA LEU A 188 5.87 10.11 18.50
C LEU A 188 6.53 11.34 17.85
N VAL A 189 6.11 12.54 18.25
CA VAL A 189 6.72 13.79 17.74
C VAL A 189 8.21 13.87 18.09
N ALA A 190 8.60 13.49 19.30
CA ALA A 190 10.02 13.42 19.68
C ALA A 190 10.81 12.43 18.83
N ARG A 191 10.20 11.28 18.47
CA ARG A 191 10.82 10.32 17.54
C ARG A 191 10.95 10.88 16.13
N TRP A 192 9.98 11.63 15.63
CA TRP A 192 10.09 12.34 14.35
C TRP A 192 11.20 13.39 14.38
N LYS A 193 11.30 14.16 15.47
CA LYS A 193 12.37 15.13 15.65
C LYS A 193 13.75 14.47 15.62
N LYS A 194 13.94 13.42 16.41
CA LYS A 194 15.16 12.63 16.42
C LYS A 194 15.53 12.10 15.02
N TYR A 195 14.56 11.56 14.30
CA TYR A 195 14.75 11.05 12.94
C TYR A 195 15.29 12.15 11.99
N VAL A 196 14.76 13.38 12.09
CA VAL A 196 15.23 14.52 11.29
C VAL A 196 16.62 14.96 11.73
N GLU A 197 16.89 15.05 13.04
CA GLU A 197 18.20 15.39 13.59
C GLU A 197 19.30 14.41 13.19
N GLU A 198 18.95 13.15 13.00
CA GLU A 198 19.83 12.09 12.50
C GLU A 198 19.97 12.04 10.96
N GLY A 199 19.40 13.02 10.25
CA GLY A 199 19.54 13.20 8.80
C GLY A 199 18.42 12.58 7.96
N GLY A 200 17.35 12.11 8.57
CA GLY A 200 16.16 11.63 7.86
C GLY A 200 15.36 12.76 7.21
N ASN A 201 14.76 12.49 6.07
CA ASN A 201 13.89 13.44 5.38
C ASN A 201 12.43 13.13 5.72
N LEU A 202 11.78 14.01 6.46
CA LEU A 202 10.42 13.87 6.93
C LEU A 202 9.47 14.78 6.14
N VAL A 203 8.41 14.18 5.56
CA VAL A 203 7.34 14.92 4.89
C VAL A 203 6.06 14.76 5.70
N LEU A 204 5.66 15.82 6.38
CA LEU A 204 4.36 15.92 7.06
C LEU A 204 3.33 16.52 6.10
N THR A 205 2.08 16.07 6.20
CA THR A 205 1.01 16.62 5.36
C THR A 205 -0.08 17.28 6.20
N CYS A 206 -1.12 17.79 5.56
CA CYS A 206 -2.26 18.36 6.27
C CYS A 206 -2.82 17.38 7.31
N ARG A 207 -3.44 17.91 8.37
CA ARG A 207 -4.08 17.17 9.46
C ARG A 207 -3.13 16.39 10.37
N THR A 208 -1.83 16.50 10.23
CA THR A 208 -0.86 15.80 11.10
C THR A 208 -0.88 16.38 12.51
N ALA A 209 -0.86 15.51 13.53
CA ALA A 209 -0.78 15.83 14.96
C ALA A 209 -1.84 16.84 15.46
N GLN A 210 -3.05 16.76 14.93
CA GLN A 210 -4.16 17.62 15.35
C GLN A 210 -4.86 17.15 16.63
N LYS A 211 -4.74 15.87 16.96
CA LYS A 211 -5.41 15.23 18.09
C LYS A 211 -4.46 14.34 18.86
N ASP A 212 -4.75 14.15 20.14
CA ASP A 212 -4.09 13.13 20.93
C ASP A 212 -4.49 11.70 20.51
N ARG A 213 -3.91 10.69 21.17
CA ARG A 213 -4.19 9.26 20.87
C ARG A 213 -5.64 8.86 21.09
N PHE A 214 -6.40 9.61 21.87
CA PHE A 214 -7.80 9.35 22.17
C PHE A 214 -8.75 10.14 21.25
N GLY A 215 -8.22 10.90 20.29
CA GLY A 215 -9.00 11.70 19.37
C GLY A 215 -9.47 13.04 19.94
N ARG A 216 -8.91 13.49 21.08
CA ARG A 216 -9.19 14.77 21.70
C ARG A 216 -8.33 15.87 21.10
N LEU A 217 -8.90 17.04 20.86
CA LEU A 217 -8.14 18.23 20.52
C LEU A 217 -7.34 18.71 21.75
N PRO A 218 -6.10 19.19 21.58
CA PRO A 218 -5.31 19.72 22.69
C PRO A 218 -5.91 21.03 23.21
N GLU A 219 -5.70 21.31 24.50
CA GLU A 219 -6.00 22.62 25.13
C GLU A 219 -4.92 23.68 24.84
N ALA A 220 -4.30 23.59 23.70
CA ALA A 220 -3.21 24.45 23.23
C ALA A 220 -3.56 24.96 21.83
N PRO A 221 -2.85 25.96 21.31
CA PRO A 221 -3.05 26.38 19.93
C PRO A 221 -2.99 25.22 18.96
N PHE A 222 -3.87 25.28 17.97
CA PHE A 222 -4.04 24.20 17.00
C PHE A 222 -2.71 23.93 16.25
N GLY A 223 -2.30 22.65 16.19
CA GLY A 223 -1.04 22.29 15.53
C GLY A 223 0.24 22.49 16.34
N SER A 224 0.16 23.13 17.53
CA SER A 224 1.35 23.46 18.35
C SER A 224 2.26 22.27 18.71
N MET A 225 1.75 21.04 18.62
CA MET A 225 2.53 19.83 18.91
C MET A 225 3.71 19.64 17.95
N ILE A 226 3.63 20.17 16.73
CA ILE A 226 4.66 20.04 15.68
C ILE A 226 5.32 21.36 15.29
N ASP A 227 4.99 22.48 15.94
CA ASP A 227 5.52 23.81 15.63
C ASP A 227 7.05 23.83 15.66
N GLU A 228 7.65 23.28 16.71
CA GLU A 228 9.11 23.22 16.85
C GLU A 228 9.75 22.34 15.76
N LEU A 229 9.08 21.25 15.37
CA LEU A 229 9.58 20.33 14.34
C LEU A 229 9.50 20.94 12.94
N THR A 230 8.47 21.72 12.66
CA THR A 230 8.21 22.28 11.33
C THR A 230 8.76 23.68 11.15
N GLY A 231 9.05 24.38 12.25
CA GLY A 231 9.39 25.80 12.23
C GLY A 231 8.23 26.71 11.82
N ASN A 232 7.01 26.21 11.84
CA ASN A 232 5.80 26.95 11.49
C ASN A 232 4.80 26.91 12.64
N HIS A 233 4.02 27.97 12.77
CA HIS A 233 2.88 28.03 13.66
C HIS A 233 1.59 28.04 12.87
N MET A 234 0.64 27.17 13.24
CA MET A 234 -0.68 27.08 12.58
C MET A 234 -1.70 27.89 13.39
N GLU A 235 -2.16 28.99 12.85
CA GLU A 235 -3.19 29.81 13.48
C GLU A 235 -4.59 29.24 13.24
N PHE A 236 -4.88 28.82 12.03
CA PHE A 236 -6.15 28.20 11.63
C PHE A 236 -5.97 27.28 10.42
N TYR A 237 -6.99 26.54 10.08
CA TYR A 237 -7.06 25.78 8.83
C TYR A 237 -8.36 26.11 8.10
N ASP A 238 -8.33 25.98 6.79
CA ASP A 238 -9.50 26.14 5.94
C ASP A 238 -9.66 24.96 4.98
N LEU A 239 -10.79 24.89 4.32
CA LEU A 239 -11.14 23.87 3.35
C LEU A 239 -11.24 24.50 1.98
N LEU A 240 -10.54 23.97 1.00
CA LEU A 240 -10.71 24.37 -0.39
C LEU A 240 -12.13 24.04 -0.84
N LEU A 241 -12.81 25.00 -1.39
CA LEU A 241 -14.12 24.81 -2.01
C LEU A 241 -13.96 24.15 -3.39
N PRO A 242 -14.98 23.43 -3.90
CA PRO A 242 -14.88 22.72 -5.18
C PRO A 242 -14.50 23.60 -6.38
N GLN A 243 -14.76 24.90 -6.32
CA GLN A 243 -14.43 25.89 -7.34
C GLN A 243 -13.05 26.53 -7.17
N ASP A 244 -12.36 26.27 -6.07
CA ASP A 244 -11.03 26.83 -5.84
C ASP A 244 -10.01 26.04 -6.63
N PRO A 245 -9.22 26.64 -7.52
CA PRO A 245 -8.09 25.98 -8.13
C PRO A 245 -7.02 25.77 -7.06
N GLY A 246 -6.83 24.52 -6.66
CA GLY A 246 -5.78 24.11 -5.70
C GLY A 246 -4.37 24.27 -6.26
#